data_e6db785bfeaf51bc9e66000813d5bf93
#
_entry.id   e6db785bfeaf51bc9e66000813d5bf93
#
_cell.length_a   1.000
_cell.length_b   1.000
_cell.length_c   1.000
_cell.angle_alpha   90.00
_cell.angle_beta   90.00
_cell.angle_gamma   90.00
#
_symmetry.space_group_name_H-M   'P 1'
#
loop_
_entity.id
_entity.type
_entity.pdbx_description
1 polymer ?
#
loop_
_entity_poly.entity_id
_entity_poly.type
_entity_poly.pdbx_seq_one_letter_code
_entity_poly.pdbx_strand_id
1 'polypeptide(L)'
;MSLTITIPDSVIASAQVTEDELKQEIAIALFQQERLTLAEASGLANMTRLNFQRLLGSRHIPIYDVADFEKDIENLKALGRL
;
A
#
# COMPACT_ATOMS: atom_id res chain seq x y z
N MET A 1 17.89 1.79 8.05
CA MET A 1 17.68 0.45 8.64
C MET A 1 16.80 -0.38 7.71
N SER A 2 17.12 -1.64 7.53
CA SER A 2 16.32 -2.54 6.72
C SER A 2 15.99 -3.81 7.51
N LEU A 3 14.89 -4.45 7.14
CA LEU A 3 14.43 -5.68 7.75
C LEU A 3 14.38 -6.77 6.69
N THR A 4 14.97 -7.91 6.99
CA THR A 4 14.94 -9.05 6.09
C THR A 4 14.10 -10.16 6.69
N ILE A 5 13.20 -10.70 5.89
CA ILE A 5 12.30 -11.79 6.30
C ILE A 5 12.59 -13.00 5.43
N THR A 6 12.74 -14.16 6.07
CA THR A 6 12.93 -15.41 5.35
C THR A 6 11.62 -16.18 5.29
N ILE A 7 11.20 -16.54 4.07
CA ILE A 7 9.98 -17.30 3.86
C ILE A 7 10.38 -18.66 3.29
N PRO A 8 9.92 -19.77 3.91
CA PRO A 8 10.27 -21.11 3.43
C PRO A 8 9.82 -21.34 2.00
N ASP A 9 10.63 -22.06 1.23
CA ASP A 9 10.32 -22.39 -0.16
C ASP A 9 9.00 -23.13 -0.30
N SER A 10 8.67 -23.99 0.67
CA SER A 10 7.43 -24.73 0.65
C SER A 10 6.20 -23.81 0.71
N VAL A 11 6.31 -22.71 1.45
CA VAL A 11 5.23 -21.73 1.54
C VAL A 11 5.09 -20.98 0.22
N ILE A 12 6.21 -20.58 -0.36
CA ILE A 12 6.21 -19.87 -1.65
C ILE A 12 5.61 -20.75 -2.73
N ALA A 13 5.97 -22.02 -2.75
CA ALA A 13 5.42 -22.98 -3.73
C ALA A 13 3.93 -23.18 -3.55
N SER A 14 3.46 -23.29 -2.31
CA SER A 14 2.04 -23.44 -2.02
C SER A 14 1.23 -22.21 -2.38
N ALA A 15 1.76 -21.04 -2.08
CA ALA A 15 1.09 -19.78 -2.38
C ALA A 15 1.18 -19.41 -3.85
N GLN A 16 2.15 -19.97 -4.57
CA GLN A 16 2.39 -19.67 -5.98
C GLN A 16 2.61 -18.18 -6.25
N VAL A 17 3.42 -17.55 -5.40
CA VAL A 17 3.73 -16.14 -5.52
C VAL A 17 5.21 -15.93 -5.82
N THR A 18 5.49 -14.84 -6.52
CA THR A 18 6.87 -14.38 -6.72
C THR A 18 7.24 -13.43 -5.60
N GLU A 19 8.53 -13.10 -5.51
CA GLU A 19 9.01 -12.12 -4.54
C GLU A 19 8.31 -10.77 -4.74
N ASP A 20 8.18 -10.34 -6.00
CA ASP A 20 7.53 -9.07 -6.31
C ASP A 20 6.05 -9.08 -5.91
N GLU A 21 5.35 -10.16 -6.21
CA GLU A 21 3.94 -10.29 -5.82
C GLU A 21 3.80 -10.26 -4.30
N LEU A 22 4.70 -10.91 -3.58
CA LEU A 22 4.67 -10.92 -2.12
C LEU A 22 4.89 -9.53 -1.56
N LYS A 23 5.84 -8.77 -2.13
CA LYS A 23 6.07 -7.38 -1.73
C LYS A 23 4.83 -6.53 -1.97
N GLN A 24 4.14 -6.75 -3.08
CA GLN A 24 2.89 -6.04 -3.38
C GLN A 24 1.82 -6.37 -2.34
N GLU A 25 1.69 -7.63 -1.97
CA GLU A 25 0.70 -8.04 -0.96
C GLU A 25 0.99 -7.41 0.41
N ILE A 26 2.26 -7.38 0.81
CA ILE A 26 2.66 -6.76 2.06
C ILE A 26 2.36 -5.25 2.02
N ALA A 27 2.69 -4.60 0.91
CA ALA A 27 2.45 -3.17 0.74
C ALA A 27 0.96 -2.85 0.83
N ILE A 28 0.12 -3.66 0.18
CA ILE A 28 -1.33 -3.48 0.21
C ILE A 28 -1.85 -3.66 1.64
N ALA A 29 -1.42 -4.70 2.33
CA ALA A 29 -1.87 -4.98 3.69
C ALA A 29 -1.53 -3.84 4.64
N LEU A 30 -0.31 -3.34 4.56
CA LEU A 30 0.14 -2.24 5.43
C LEU A 30 -0.53 -0.92 5.06
N PHE A 31 -0.79 -0.71 3.78
CA PHE A 31 -1.53 0.47 3.33
C PHE A 31 -2.96 0.45 3.86
N GLN A 32 -3.64 -0.70 3.79
CA GLN A 32 -4.99 -0.84 4.30
C GLN A 32 -5.07 -0.63 5.82
N GLN A 33 -4.02 -0.97 6.53
CA GLN A 33 -3.93 -0.76 7.98
C GLN A 33 -3.50 0.67 8.33
N GLU A 34 -3.35 1.52 7.33
CA GLU A 34 -2.93 2.91 7.52
C GLU A 34 -1.53 3.03 8.15
N ARG A 35 -0.69 2.03 7.93
CA ARG A 35 0.68 2.00 8.44
C ARG A 35 1.68 2.57 7.46
N LEU A 36 1.33 2.60 6.17
CA LEU A 36 2.15 3.18 5.12
C LEU A 36 1.35 4.19 4.33
N THR A 37 2.02 5.25 3.90
CA THR A 37 1.43 6.18 2.93
C THR A 37 1.42 5.51 1.56
N LEU A 38 0.70 6.12 0.63
CA LEU A 38 0.67 5.63 -0.76
C LEU A 38 2.06 5.60 -1.37
N ALA A 39 2.86 6.63 -1.12
CA ALA A 39 4.23 6.70 -1.62
C ALA A 39 5.09 5.58 -1.05
N GLU A 40 4.98 5.35 0.26
CA GLU A 40 5.76 4.30 0.92
C GLU A 40 5.35 2.91 0.46
N ALA A 41 4.04 2.68 0.33
CA ALA A 41 3.52 1.39 -0.11
C ALA A 41 3.92 1.10 -1.56
N SER A 42 3.80 2.08 -2.44
CA SER A 42 4.19 1.90 -3.84
C SER A 42 5.70 1.65 -3.96
N GLY A 43 6.50 2.33 -3.14
CA GLY A 43 7.95 2.09 -3.09
C GLY A 43 8.29 0.68 -2.64
N LEU A 44 7.62 0.18 -1.62
CA LEU A 44 7.81 -1.20 -1.15
C LEU A 44 7.43 -2.21 -2.22
N ALA A 45 6.35 -1.94 -2.94
CA ALA A 45 5.88 -2.82 -4.03
C ALA A 45 6.73 -2.69 -5.30
N ASN A 46 7.70 -1.77 -5.31
CA ASN A 46 8.53 -1.49 -6.47
C ASN A 46 7.69 -1.08 -7.68
N MET A 47 6.71 -0.24 -7.43
CA MET A 47 5.77 0.25 -8.44
C MET A 47 5.70 1.77 -8.40
N THR A 48 5.27 2.37 -9.50
CA THR A 48 4.91 3.78 -9.49
C THR A 48 3.62 3.97 -8.70
N ARG A 49 3.38 5.18 -8.20
CA ARG A 49 2.13 5.48 -7.51
C ARG A 49 0.92 5.16 -8.37
N LEU A 50 0.99 5.52 -9.64
CA LEU A 50 -0.12 5.27 -10.57
C LEU A 50 -0.42 3.79 -10.72
N ASN A 51 0.62 2.99 -10.92
CA ASN A 51 0.46 1.55 -11.06
C ASN A 51 -0.06 0.91 -9.77
N PHE A 52 0.43 1.38 -8.63
CA PHE A 52 -0.04 0.89 -7.34
C PHE A 52 -1.51 1.26 -7.12
N GLN A 53 -1.91 2.48 -7.49
CA GLN A 53 -3.30 2.90 -7.42
C GLN A 53 -4.19 2.03 -8.30
N ARG A 54 -3.71 1.68 -9.50
CA ARG A 54 -4.45 0.79 -10.39
C ARG A 54 -4.62 -0.61 -9.78
N LEU A 55 -3.57 -1.09 -9.12
CA LEU A 55 -3.64 -2.38 -8.42
C LEU A 55 -4.67 -2.33 -7.30
N LEU A 56 -4.66 -1.29 -6.50
CA LEU A 56 -5.65 -1.09 -5.43
C LEU A 56 -7.07 -1.03 -6.01
N GLY A 57 -7.24 -0.29 -7.09
CA GLY A 57 -8.54 -0.17 -7.76
C GLY A 57 -9.05 -1.50 -8.27
N SER A 58 -8.17 -2.35 -8.82
CA SER A 58 -8.55 -3.67 -9.31
C SER A 58 -9.03 -4.59 -8.19
N ARG A 59 -8.66 -4.29 -6.96
CA ARG A 59 -9.07 -5.07 -5.77
C ARG A 59 -10.17 -4.38 -4.98
N HIS A 60 -10.71 -3.29 -5.50
CA HIS A 60 -11.76 -2.51 -4.84
C HIS A 60 -11.33 -1.98 -3.48
N ILE A 61 -10.05 -1.60 -3.36
CA ILE A 61 -9.50 -1.04 -2.14
C ILE A 61 -9.55 0.48 -2.24
N PRO A 62 -10.12 1.18 -1.24
CA PRO A 62 -10.13 2.65 -1.26
C PRO A 62 -8.71 3.20 -1.33
N ILE A 63 -8.52 4.22 -2.17
CA ILE A 63 -7.22 4.84 -2.36
C ILE A 63 -7.17 6.11 -1.54
N TYR A 64 -6.41 6.08 -0.46
CA TYR A 64 -6.10 7.26 0.32
C TYR A 64 -4.72 7.12 0.95
N ASP A 65 -4.08 8.25 1.14
CA ASP A 65 -2.81 8.34 1.82
C ASP A 65 -3.09 9.01 3.15
N VAL A 66 -2.56 8.48 4.25
CA VAL A 66 -2.80 9.04 5.58
C VAL A 66 -2.48 10.53 5.62
N ALA A 67 -1.34 10.92 5.05
CA ALA A 67 -0.95 12.32 5.00
C ALA A 67 -1.90 13.14 4.14
N ASP A 68 -2.27 12.63 2.97
CA ASP A 68 -3.21 13.31 2.07
C ASP A 68 -4.60 13.38 2.70
N PHE A 69 -5.01 12.32 3.37
CA PHE A 69 -6.30 12.28 4.06
C PHE A 69 -6.38 13.36 5.15
N GLU A 70 -5.34 13.49 5.97
CA GLU A 70 -5.29 14.52 6.98
C GLU A 70 -5.33 15.92 6.36
N LYS A 71 -4.59 16.11 5.29
CA LYS A 71 -4.57 17.37 4.56
C LYS A 71 -5.94 17.71 3.98
N ASP A 72 -6.62 16.71 3.41
CA ASP A 72 -7.96 16.90 2.87
C ASP A 72 -8.96 17.27 3.95
N ILE A 73 -8.87 16.65 5.12
CA ILE A 73 -9.73 16.99 6.25
C ILE A 73 -9.51 18.42 6.67
N GLU A 74 -8.26 18.86 6.78
CA GLU A 74 -7.94 20.23 7.14
C GLU A 74 -8.48 21.20 6.10
N ASN A 75 -8.31 20.91 4.83
CA ASN A 75 -8.81 21.73 3.74
C ASN A 75 -10.34 21.83 3.78
N LEU A 76 -11.02 20.74 4.01
CA LEU A 76 -12.47 20.71 4.09
C LEU A 76 -12.98 21.50 5.28
N LYS A 77 -12.31 21.40 6.41
CA LYS A 77 -12.63 22.19 7.61
C LYS A 77 -12.45 23.68 7.34
N ALA A 78 -11.33 24.04 6.71
CA ALA A 78 -11.04 25.42 6.35
C ALA A 78 -12.09 26.00 5.40
N LEU A 79 -12.67 25.15 4.55
CA LEU A 79 -13.72 25.53 3.62
C LEU A 79 -15.12 25.42 4.22
N GLY A 80 -15.22 25.01 5.47
CA GLY A 80 -16.51 24.89 6.14
C GLY A 80 -17.36 23.72 5.69
N ARG A 81 -16.74 22.67 5.18
CA ARG A 81 -17.45 21.48 4.65
C ARG A 81 -17.52 20.32 5.63
N LEU A 82 -16.86 20.44 6.72
CA LEU A 82 -16.88 19.42 7.77
C LEU A 82 -17.33 20.02 9.09
#